data_5fe83bd051e528b9906b2a03a1efbfb2
#
_entry.id   5fe83bd051e528b9906b2a03a1efbfb2
#
_cell.length_a   1.000
_cell.length_b   1.000
_cell.length_c   1.000
_cell.angle_alpha   90.00
_cell.angle_beta   90.00
_cell.angle_gamma   90.00
#
_symmetry.space_group_name_H-M   'P 1'
#
loop_
_entity.id
_entity.type
_entity.pdbx_description
1 polymer ?
#
loop_
_entity_poly.entity_id
_entity_poly.type
_entity_poly.pdbx_seq_one_letter_code
_entity_poly.pdbx_strand_id
1 'polypeptide(L)'
;MAYDDEFTSYEDFQRVFPDNTILLIDTYDTIKGAEMAVKIGKRLKGVRLDSGDILLLSKKVRKILDTAGLKQVRITVSGDLNEYKISELLKRRAPIDSFGVGTEMVTSKDSPALSGVYKLVEQEIDGRVMPKMKLSEDKVAYPSKKQVYRFFDKNGRFKKDTVGLADEKYEADALLLPIIRSGKLSYKIQSVQEIQKFAQENISRLPEKFKRLDCGTSYPVLFSKRLREMKERISRNLIGLDKK
;
A
#
# COMPACT_ATOMS: atom_id res chain seq x y z
N MET A 1 11.71 30.19 14.56
CA MET A 1 10.69 31.22 14.69
C MET A 1 10.38 31.55 16.15
N ALA A 2 10.63 30.62 17.08
CA ALA A 2 10.62 30.91 18.53
C ALA A 2 12.01 31.28 19.06
N TYR A 3 13.01 31.28 18.21
CA TYR A 3 14.40 31.59 18.51
C TYR A 3 14.87 32.81 17.69
N ASP A 4 15.82 33.54 18.20
CA ASP A 4 16.40 34.71 17.55
C ASP A 4 17.31 34.33 16.37
N ASP A 5 17.92 33.11 16.43
CA ASP A 5 18.70 32.55 15.35
C ASP A 5 18.46 31.05 15.15
N GLU A 6 18.73 30.54 13.94
CA GLU A 6 18.45 29.16 13.55
C GLU A 6 19.41 28.16 14.21
N PHE A 7 20.67 28.54 14.40
CA PHE A 7 21.68 27.65 14.96
C PHE A 7 21.40 27.32 16.43
N THR A 8 21.03 28.32 17.25
CA THR A 8 20.63 28.12 18.65
C THR A 8 19.46 27.11 18.73
N SER A 9 18.52 27.16 17.80
CA SER A 9 17.42 26.18 17.75
C SER A 9 17.93 24.75 17.51
N TYR A 10 18.97 24.58 16.67
CA TYR A 10 19.58 23.28 16.41
C TYR A 10 20.32 22.71 17.61
N GLU A 11 21.05 23.57 18.36
CA GLU A 11 21.76 23.16 19.57
C GLU A 11 20.77 22.74 20.67
N ASP A 12 19.71 23.50 20.89
CA ASP A 12 18.69 23.16 21.86
C ASP A 12 17.93 21.89 21.50
N PHE A 13 17.57 21.71 20.23
CA PHE A 13 16.96 20.47 19.76
C PHE A 13 17.88 19.27 20.00
N GLN A 14 19.17 19.40 19.68
CA GLN A 14 20.15 18.35 19.91
C GLN A 14 20.34 18.02 21.39
N ARG A 15 20.29 19.04 22.26
CA ARG A 15 20.39 18.84 23.71
C ARG A 15 19.21 18.05 24.27
N VAL A 16 18.00 18.31 23.77
CA VAL A 16 16.76 17.63 24.21
C VAL A 16 16.63 16.24 23.60
N PHE A 17 17.04 16.06 22.34
CA PHE A 17 16.91 14.81 21.59
C PHE A 17 18.25 14.29 21.06
N PRO A 18 19.21 13.95 21.92
CA PRO A 18 20.59 13.63 21.51
C PRO A 18 20.70 12.40 20.62
N ASP A 19 19.81 11.42 20.81
CA ASP A 19 19.83 10.16 20.06
C ASP A 19 19.03 10.20 18.75
N ASN A 20 18.23 11.25 18.56
CA ASN A 20 17.32 11.37 17.40
C ASN A 20 17.36 12.79 16.79
N THR A 21 18.54 13.40 16.70
CA THR A 21 18.73 14.74 16.15
C THR A 21 18.61 14.73 14.64
N ILE A 22 17.41 14.98 14.12
CA ILE A 22 17.14 15.21 12.68
C ILE A 22 16.66 16.65 12.55
N LEU A 23 17.44 17.49 11.85
CA LEU A 23 17.19 18.93 11.76
C LEU A 23 16.50 19.29 10.44
N LEU A 24 15.42 20.08 10.51
CA LEU A 24 14.87 20.74 9.34
C LEU A 24 15.79 21.88 8.94
N ILE A 25 16.26 21.89 7.68
CA ILE A 25 17.33 22.80 7.23
C ILE A 25 16.89 23.79 6.15
N ASP A 26 15.62 23.82 5.80
CA ASP A 26 15.06 24.67 4.76
C ASP A 26 14.06 25.72 5.29
N THR A 27 14.21 26.11 6.55
CA THR A 27 13.36 27.15 7.14
C THR A 27 13.57 28.51 6.46
N TYR A 28 14.81 28.84 6.12
CA TYR A 28 15.18 30.10 5.45
C TYR A 28 15.99 29.85 4.18
N ASP A 29 17.16 29.28 4.30
CA ASP A 29 18.06 28.93 3.18
C ASP A 29 18.64 27.54 3.43
N THR A 30 18.29 26.62 2.57
CA THR A 30 18.66 25.19 2.73
C THR A 30 20.17 24.96 2.79
N ILE A 31 20.96 25.73 2.03
CA ILE A 31 22.43 25.55 2.00
C ILE A 31 23.03 26.07 3.29
N LYS A 32 22.64 27.27 3.72
CA LYS A 32 23.08 27.83 5.02
C LYS A 32 22.61 26.95 6.19
N GLY A 33 21.38 26.45 6.15
CA GLY A 33 20.86 25.52 7.15
C GLY A 33 21.70 24.24 7.23
N ALA A 34 22.10 23.68 6.09
CA ALA A 34 23.00 22.53 6.06
C ALA A 34 24.39 22.84 6.62
N GLU A 35 24.97 23.99 6.28
CA GLU A 35 26.26 24.45 6.82
C GLU A 35 26.20 24.68 8.35
N MET A 36 25.09 25.21 8.87
CA MET A 36 24.88 25.31 10.31
C MET A 36 24.70 23.96 10.98
N ALA A 37 23.91 23.05 10.38
CA ALA A 37 23.69 21.71 10.90
C ALA A 37 25.00 20.91 11.03
N VAL A 38 25.96 21.10 10.12
CA VAL A 38 27.30 20.50 10.18
C VAL A 38 28.03 20.83 11.51
N LYS A 39 27.82 22.01 12.08
CA LYS A 39 28.45 22.43 13.35
C LYS A 39 28.03 21.56 14.55
N ILE A 40 26.88 20.88 14.49
CA ILE A 40 26.43 19.89 15.50
C ILE A 40 27.37 18.67 15.51
N GLY A 41 28.07 18.42 14.40
CA GLY A 41 29.10 17.40 14.29
C GLY A 41 28.53 15.97 14.33
N LYS A 42 29.28 15.04 14.94
CA LYS A 42 28.94 13.60 14.98
C LYS A 42 27.64 13.28 15.70
N ARG A 43 27.07 14.19 16.46
CA ARG A 43 25.77 14.04 17.13
C ARG A 43 24.58 14.21 16.20
N LEU A 44 24.78 14.86 15.04
CA LEU A 44 23.77 14.97 13.99
C LEU A 44 23.47 13.59 13.40
N LYS A 45 22.21 13.18 13.44
CA LYS A 45 21.75 11.89 12.88
C LYS A 45 21.18 12.03 11.49
N GLY A 46 20.54 13.16 11.19
CA GLY A 46 19.98 13.44 9.90
C GLY A 46 19.62 14.90 9.69
N VAL A 47 19.34 15.23 8.44
CA VAL A 47 18.74 16.50 8.02
C VAL A 47 17.47 16.23 7.25
N ARG A 48 16.50 17.15 7.32
CA ARG A 48 15.24 17.06 6.59
C ARG A 48 15.10 18.21 5.60
N LEU A 49 14.68 17.86 4.39
CA LEU A 49 14.29 18.75 3.31
C LEU A 49 12.78 18.63 3.07
N ASP A 50 12.05 19.71 3.07
CA ASP A 50 10.59 19.75 2.93
C ASP A 50 10.14 20.56 1.70
N SER A 51 11.02 21.36 1.13
CA SER A 51 10.67 22.34 0.08
C SER A 51 11.77 22.51 -0.96
N GLY A 52 11.44 23.17 -2.08
CA GLY A 52 12.37 23.51 -3.16
C GLY A 52 12.64 22.37 -4.15
N ASP A 53 13.69 22.51 -4.96
CA ASP A 53 14.14 21.45 -5.88
C ASP A 53 14.89 20.36 -5.09
N ILE A 54 14.14 19.38 -4.63
CA ILE A 54 14.61 18.28 -3.79
C ILE A 54 15.81 17.54 -4.42
N LEU A 55 15.77 17.30 -5.74
CA LEU A 55 16.86 16.61 -6.42
C LEU A 55 18.16 17.39 -6.37
N LEU A 56 18.09 18.68 -6.67
CA LEU A 56 19.26 19.56 -6.67
C LEU A 56 19.76 19.78 -5.24
N LEU A 57 18.83 20.08 -4.33
CA LEU A 57 19.15 20.37 -2.92
C LEU A 57 19.74 19.16 -2.21
N SER A 58 19.18 17.95 -2.37
CA SER A 58 19.73 16.75 -1.75
C SER A 58 21.17 16.47 -2.18
N LYS A 59 21.49 16.68 -3.46
CA LYS A 59 22.87 16.53 -3.97
C LYS A 59 23.83 17.56 -3.36
N LYS A 60 23.42 18.82 -3.25
CA LYS A 60 24.21 19.89 -2.63
C LYS A 60 24.43 19.63 -1.13
N VAL A 61 23.35 19.28 -0.41
CA VAL A 61 23.41 18.97 1.02
C VAL A 61 24.28 17.74 1.29
N ARG A 62 24.19 16.68 0.48
CA ARG A 62 25.07 15.52 0.61
C ARG A 62 26.55 15.89 0.45
N LYS A 63 26.86 16.74 -0.51
CA LYS A 63 28.24 17.25 -0.72
C LYS A 63 28.74 18.02 0.51
N ILE A 64 27.92 18.89 1.10
CA ILE A 64 28.28 19.65 2.31
C ILE A 64 28.57 18.70 3.48
N LEU A 65 27.66 17.74 3.72
CA LEU A 65 27.84 16.76 4.79
C LEU A 65 29.07 15.87 4.58
N ASP A 66 29.33 15.42 3.36
CA ASP A 66 30.50 14.59 3.03
C ASP A 66 31.80 15.35 3.19
N THR A 67 31.84 16.60 2.75
CA THR A 67 33.02 17.49 2.90
C THR A 67 33.33 17.73 4.37
N ALA A 68 32.34 17.79 5.23
CA ALA A 68 32.49 17.92 6.68
C ALA A 68 32.79 16.58 7.40
N GLY A 69 32.98 15.48 6.66
CA GLY A 69 33.23 14.15 7.23
C GLY A 69 32.02 13.48 7.86
N LEU A 70 30.80 13.97 7.59
CA LEU A 70 29.55 13.49 8.15
C LEU A 70 28.79 12.55 7.20
N LYS A 71 29.49 11.58 6.60
CA LYS A 71 28.92 10.61 5.65
C LYS A 71 27.79 9.76 6.22
N GLN A 72 27.75 9.55 7.54
CA GLN A 72 26.72 8.77 8.24
C GLN A 72 25.41 9.54 8.44
N VAL A 73 25.40 10.87 8.26
CA VAL A 73 24.21 11.70 8.44
C VAL A 73 23.23 11.45 7.32
N ARG A 74 22.01 11.08 7.67
CA ARG A 74 20.95 10.74 6.71
C ARG A 74 20.26 11.98 6.17
N ILE A 75 19.76 11.89 4.93
CA ILE A 75 18.91 12.90 4.31
C ILE A 75 17.49 12.34 4.24
N THR A 76 16.58 12.97 4.97
CA THR A 76 15.14 12.69 4.94
C THR A 76 14.46 13.76 4.10
N VAL A 77 13.54 13.35 3.25
CA VAL A 77 12.77 14.27 2.41
C VAL A 77 11.29 14.12 2.70
N SER A 78 10.60 15.23 2.79
CA SER A 78 9.15 15.34 2.94
C SER A 78 8.60 16.42 1.97
N GLY A 79 7.33 16.81 2.13
CA GLY A 79 6.69 17.83 1.29
C GLY A 79 6.01 17.24 0.05
N ASP A 80 4.70 17.02 0.15
CA ASP A 80 3.79 16.61 -0.95
C ASP A 80 4.31 15.43 -1.81
N LEU A 81 4.96 14.45 -1.16
CA LEU A 81 5.48 13.27 -1.81
C LEU A 81 4.39 12.25 -2.10
N ASN A 82 4.54 11.59 -3.25
CA ASN A 82 3.79 10.40 -3.63
C ASN A 82 4.73 9.40 -4.32
N GLU A 83 4.22 8.22 -4.67
CA GLU A 83 4.99 7.15 -5.30
C GLU A 83 5.64 7.56 -6.62
N TYR A 84 5.01 8.44 -7.40
CA TYR A 84 5.54 8.91 -8.70
C TYR A 84 6.74 9.84 -8.49
N LYS A 85 6.62 10.81 -7.58
CA LYS A 85 7.73 11.74 -7.23
C LYS A 85 8.90 10.96 -6.62
N ILE A 86 8.63 10.00 -5.72
CA ILE A 86 9.68 9.15 -5.13
C ILE A 86 10.36 8.32 -6.22
N SER A 87 9.61 7.69 -7.11
CA SER A 87 10.15 6.90 -8.22
C SER A 87 11.06 7.76 -9.11
N GLU A 88 10.67 9.00 -9.41
CA GLU A 88 11.49 9.94 -10.20
C GLU A 88 12.78 10.31 -9.49
N LEU A 89 12.75 10.65 -8.20
CA LEU A 89 13.93 10.97 -7.40
C LEU A 89 14.91 9.79 -7.35
N LEU A 90 14.41 8.57 -7.17
CA LEU A 90 15.22 7.35 -7.14
C LEU A 90 15.83 7.04 -8.51
N LYS A 91 15.09 7.15 -9.61
CA LYS A 91 15.60 6.99 -10.98
C LYS A 91 16.74 7.97 -11.28
N ARG A 92 16.64 9.21 -10.75
CA ARG A 92 17.65 10.25 -10.90
C ARG A 92 18.77 10.17 -9.84
N ARG A 93 18.80 9.08 -9.06
CA ARG A 93 19.84 8.80 -8.04
C ARG A 93 20.01 9.96 -7.06
N ALA A 94 18.89 10.52 -6.56
CA ALA A 94 18.90 11.48 -5.47
C ALA A 94 19.48 10.80 -4.21
N PRO A 95 20.44 11.40 -3.50
CA PRO A 95 21.05 10.84 -2.30
C PRO A 95 20.12 11.03 -1.09
N ILE A 96 19.02 10.29 -1.07
CA ILE A 96 17.96 10.36 -0.06
C ILE A 96 17.88 9.01 0.65
N ASP A 97 17.88 9.03 1.98
CA ASP A 97 17.87 7.84 2.82
C ASP A 97 16.46 7.46 3.28
N SER A 98 15.55 8.44 3.38
CA SER A 98 14.16 8.20 3.82
C SER A 98 13.20 9.25 3.29
N PHE A 99 11.92 8.85 3.16
CA PHE A 99 10.85 9.69 2.67
C PHE A 99 9.74 9.79 3.72
N GLY A 100 9.30 11.02 4.01
CA GLY A 100 8.12 11.31 4.81
C GLY A 100 6.93 11.55 3.89
N VAL A 101 6.02 10.57 3.79
CA VAL A 101 4.79 10.69 2.99
C VAL A 101 3.61 10.91 3.93
N GLY A 102 2.92 12.02 3.79
CA GLY A 102 1.78 12.41 4.62
C GLY A 102 0.45 12.24 3.89
N THR A 103 -0.07 13.35 3.38
CA THR A 103 -1.42 13.47 2.81
C THR A 103 -1.75 12.41 1.77
N GLU A 104 -0.88 12.18 0.80
CA GLU A 104 -1.12 11.21 -0.27
C GLU A 104 -1.35 9.79 0.26
N MET A 105 -0.54 9.36 1.26
CA MET A 105 -0.67 8.03 1.86
C MET A 105 -1.89 7.93 2.79
N VAL A 106 -2.14 8.95 3.62
CA VAL A 106 -3.24 8.93 4.60
C VAL A 106 -4.61 9.02 3.93
N THR A 107 -4.72 9.76 2.84
CA THR A 107 -5.98 9.93 2.11
C THR A 107 -6.16 8.94 0.98
N SER A 108 -5.12 8.19 0.58
CA SER A 108 -5.11 7.42 -0.69
C SER A 108 -5.65 8.25 -1.84
N LYS A 109 -5.08 9.44 -2.06
CA LYS A 109 -5.65 10.55 -2.83
C LYS A 109 -6.17 10.18 -4.23
N ASP A 110 -5.51 9.26 -4.91
CA ASP A 110 -5.90 8.74 -6.22
C ASP A 110 -7.05 7.71 -6.13
N SER A 111 -7.25 7.06 -4.97
CA SER A 111 -8.32 6.11 -4.71
C SER A 111 -8.78 6.15 -3.25
N PRO A 112 -9.43 7.26 -2.81
CA PRO A 112 -9.67 7.55 -1.39
C PRO A 112 -10.70 6.63 -0.73
N ALA A 113 -11.44 5.84 -1.51
CA ALA A 113 -12.46 4.93 -1.01
C ALA A 113 -12.45 3.59 -1.75
N LEU A 114 -12.33 2.50 -0.99
CA LEU A 114 -12.71 1.18 -1.46
C LEU A 114 -14.23 1.04 -1.27
N SER A 115 -14.99 1.13 -2.35
CA SER A 115 -16.45 0.99 -2.31
C SER A 115 -16.83 -0.41 -1.83
N GLY A 116 -17.32 -0.51 -0.61
CA GLY A 116 -17.91 -1.75 -0.08
C GLY A 116 -19.27 -1.99 -0.68
N VAL A 117 -19.51 -3.20 -1.17
CA VAL A 117 -20.81 -3.62 -1.71
C VAL A 117 -21.27 -4.88 -1.01
N TYR A 118 -22.48 -4.84 -0.43
CA TYR A 118 -23.15 -6.00 0.12
C TYR A 118 -24.29 -6.43 -0.81
N LYS A 119 -24.31 -7.71 -1.20
CA LYS A 119 -25.36 -8.28 -2.04
C LYS A 119 -25.74 -9.67 -1.55
N LEU A 120 -27.06 -9.94 -1.47
CA LEU A 120 -27.58 -11.28 -1.23
C LEU A 120 -27.25 -12.17 -2.44
N VAL A 121 -26.53 -13.25 -2.19
CA VAL A 121 -26.09 -14.21 -3.24
C VAL A 121 -26.71 -15.60 -3.07
N GLU A 122 -27.25 -15.89 -1.88
CA GLU A 122 -27.85 -17.18 -1.55
C GLU A 122 -28.85 -17.01 -0.41
N GLN A 123 -29.93 -17.75 -0.44
CA GLN A 123 -30.95 -17.83 0.60
C GLN A 123 -31.29 -19.29 0.86
N GLU A 124 -31.43 -19.68 2.11
CA GLU A 124 -31.91 -20.99 2.51
C GLU A 124 -33.30 -20.85 3.13
N ILE A 125 -34.28 -21.59 2.60
CA ILE A 125 -35.65 -21.66 3.11
C ILE A 125 -36.01 -23.14 3.19
N ASP A 126 -36.44 -23.59 4.37
CA ASP A 126 -36.84 -24.99 4.64
C ASP A 126 -35.78 -26.01 4.14
N GLY A 127 -34.49 -25.74 4.41
CA GLY A 127 -33.39 -26.58 4.00
C GLY A 127 -33.06 -26.54 2.51
N ARG A 128 -33.77 -25.74 1.71
CA ARG A 128 -33.49 -25.58 0.28
C ARG A 128 -32.66 -24.33 0.03
N VAL A 129 -31.48 -24.55 -0.53
CA VAL A 129 -30.57 -23.47 -0.91
C VAL A 129 -30.98 -22.91 -2.27
N MET A 130 -31.26 -21.61 -2.30
CA MET A 130 -31.64 -20.89 -3.50
C MET A 130 -30.57 -19.83 -3.83
N PRO A 131 -29.84 -19.99 -4.93
CA PRO A 131 -28.93 -18.95 -5.40
C PRO A 131 -29.69 -17.68 -5.76
N LYS A 132 -29.13 -16.53 -5.38
CA LYS A 132 -29.67 -15.19 -5.69
C LYS A 132 -28.63 -14.37 -6.42
N MET A 133 -29.10 -13.49 -7.31
CA MET A 133 -28.20 -12.55 -7.98
C MET A 133 -28.94 -11.28 -8.39
N LYS A 134 -28.19 -10.21 -8.61
CA LYS A 134 -28.67 -8.95 -9.17
C LYS A 134 -28.18 -8.82 -10.60
N LEU A 135 -29.05 -8.37 -11.51
CA LEU A 135 -28.80 -8.19 -12.95
C LEU A 135 -28.86 -6.71 -13.38
N SER A 136 -28.70 -5.75 -12.46
CA SER A 136 -28.68 -4.35 -12.88
C SER A 136 -27.37 -4.01 -13.60
N GLU A 137 -27.43 -3.09 -14.55
CA GLU A 137 -26.28 -2.53 -15.25
C GLU A 137 -25.18 -2.14 -14.25
N ASP A 138 -23.93 -2.44 -14.53
CA ASP A 138 -22.74 -2.23 -13.68
C ASP A 138 -22.72 -2.90 -12.29
N LYS A 139 -23.77 -3.65 -11.92
CA LYS A 139 -23.88 -4.25 -10.57
C LYS A 139 -24.25 -5.74 -10.60
N VAL A 140 -23.80 -6.45 -11.62
CA VAL A 140 -24.06 -7.90 -11.73
C VAL A 140 -23.29 -8.65 -10.65
N ALA A 141 -23.98 -9.42 -9.82
CA ALA A 141 -23.38 -10.28 -8.82
C ALA A 141 -23.31 -11.73 -9.32
N TYR A 142 -22.25 -12.46 -8.94
CA TYR A 142 -22.23 -13.90 -9.11
C TYR A 142 -23.03 -14.56 -7.97
N PRO A 143 -23.91 -15.55 -8.30
CA PRO A 143 -24.78 -16.21 -7.32
C PRO A 143 -24.00 -17.16 -6.41
N SER A 144 -24.68 -17.60 -5.34
CA SER A 144 -24.23 -18.60 -4.36
C SER A 144 -23.00 -18.24 -3.54
N LYS A 145 -22.69 -19.04 -2.51
CA LYS A 145 -21.46 -18.91 -1.70
C LYS A 145 -20.23 -19.20 -2.55
N LYS A 146 -19.20 -18.38 -2.38
CA LYS A 146 -17.98 -18.42 -3.18
C LYS A 146 -16.74 -18.52 -2.32
N GLN A 147 -15.66 -19.02 -2.91
CA GLN A 147 -14.31 -18.96 -2.39
C GLN A 147 -13.38 -18.37 -3.46
N VAL A 148 -12.30 -17.73 -3.04
CA VAL A 148 -11.25 -17.25 -3.92
C VAL A 148 -10.02 -18.11 -3.70
N TYR A 149 -9.49 -18.68 -4.77
CA TYR A 149 -8.34 -19.58 -4.75
C TYR A 149 -7.16 -18.94 -5.43
N ARG A 150 -6.04 -18.81 -4.73
CA ARG A 150 -4.78 -18.26 -5.26
C ARG A 150 -3.86 -19.34 -5.73
N PHE A 151 -3.49 -19.29 -6.99
CA PHE A 151 -2.55 -20.20 -7.61
C PHE A 151 -1.16 -19.58 -7.67
N PHE A 152 -0.15 -20.41 -7.54
CA PHE A 152 1.24 -20.03 -7.60
C PHE A 152 1.94 -20.63 -8.82
N ASP A 153 3.01 -19.99 -9.25
CA ASP A 153 3.93 -20.56 -10.22
C ASP A 153 4.93 -21.51 -9.53
N LYS A 154 5.80 -22.14 -10.31
CA LYS A 154 6.84 -23.07 -9.81
C LYS A 154 7.85 -22.42 -8.84
N ASN A 155 7.92 -21.10 -8.81
CA ASN A 155 8.79 -20.32 -7.92
C ASN A 155 8.03 -19.77 -6.68
N GLY A 156 6.78 -20.17 -6.46
CA GLY A 156 5.94 -19.69 -5.37
C GLY A 156 5.43 -18.27 -5.53
N ARG A 157 5.51 -17.66 -6.74
CA ARG A 157 4.96 -16.34 -7.02
C ARG A 157 3.49 -16.44 -7.41
N PHE A 158 2.74 -15.38 -7.18
CA PHE A 158 1.33 -15.30 -7.55
C PHE A 158 1.16 -15.43 -9.06
N LYS A 159 0.35 -16.40 -9.48
CA LYS A 159 0.07 -16.69 -10.89
C LYS A 159 -1.28 -16.14 -11.35
N LYS A 160 -2.34 -16.45 -10.60
CA LYS A 160 -3.71 -16.02 -10.84
C LYS A 160 -4.56 -16.29 -9.61
N ASP A 161 -5.70 -15.61 -9.52
CA ASP A 161 -6.78 -16.00 -8.59
C ASP A 161 -7.95 -16.59 -9.37
N THR A 162 -8.67 -17.52 -8.77
CA THR A 162 -9.92 -18.07 -9.33
C THR A 162 -11.02 -17.96 -8.30
N VAL A 163 -12.11 -17.31 -8.68
CA VAL A 163 -13.35 -17.27 -7.89
C VAL A 163 -14.19 -18.47 -8.29
N GLY A 164 -14.46 -19.37 -7.35
CA GLY A 164 -15.28 -20.57 -7.56
C GLY A 164 -16.41 -20.65 -6.55
N LEU A 165 -17.27 -21.66 -6.68
CA LEU A 165 -18.25 -22.00 -5.66
C LEU A 165 -17.52 -22.48 -4.39
N ALA A 166 -18.09 -22.28 -3.22
CA ALA A 166 -17.46 -22.61 -1.95
C ALA A 166 -17.19 -24.12 -1.76
N ASP A 167 -17.89 -24.96 -2.51
CA ASP A 167 -17.74 -26.44 -2.51
C ASP A 167 -16.72 -26.95 -3.54
N GLU A 168 -16.20 -26.09 -4.41
CA GLU A 168 -15.14 -26.46 -5.33
C GLU A 168 -13.82 -26.60 -4.56
N LYS A 169 -13.00 -27.54 -4.98
CA LYS A 169 -11.66 -27.77 -4.37
C LYS A 169 -10.58 -27.61 -5.44
N TYR A 170 -9.53 -26.90 -5.08
CA TYR A 170 -8.36 -26.67 -5.91
C TYR A 170 -7.08 -26.90 -5.11
N GLU A 171 -6.02 -27.32 -5.75
CA GLU A 171 -4.66 -27.30 -5.17
C GLU A 171 -4.13 -25.87 -5.18
N ALA A 172 -4.66 -25.03 -4.29
CA ALA A 172 -4.43 -23.59 -4.22
C ALA A 172 -4.81 -23.05 -2.85
N ASP A 173 -4.29 -21.88 -2.48
CA ASP A 173 -4.63 -21.26 -1.20
C ASP A 173 -6.03 -20.64 -1.25
N ALA A 174 -6.88 -21.01 -0.29
CA ALA A 174 -8.19 -20.38 -0.09
C ALA A 174 -8.03 -19.05 0.66
N LEU A 175 -8.47 -17.96 0.05
CA LEU A 175 -8.24 -16.61 0.60
C LEU A 175 -9.34 -16.11 1.54
N LEU A 176 -10.58 -16.58 1.37
CA LEU A 176 -11.68 -16.16 2.24
C LEU A 176 -11.69 -16.96 3.53
N LEU A 177 -11.46 -16.30 4.64
CA LEU A 177 -11.43 -16.90 5.96
C LEU A 177 -12.68 -16.54 6.76
N PRO A 178 -13.21 -17.46 7.58
CA PRO A 178 -14.33 -17.14 8.47
C PRO A 178 -13.85 -16.26 9.63
N ILE A 179 -14.36 -15.05 9.72
CA ILE A 179 -14.00 -14.10 10.80
C ILE A 179 -14.93 -14.27 12.00
N ILE A 180 -16.23 -14.44 11.75
CA ILE A 180 -17.24 -14.62 12.79
C ILE A 180 -18.05 -15.89 12.48
N ARG A 181 -18.22 -16.77 13.46
CA ARG A 181 -19.09 -17.95 13.39
C ARG A 181 -20.04 -17.98 14.58
N SER A 182 -21.32 -18.14 14.36
CA SER A 182 -22.35 -18.19 15.41
C SER A 182 -22.23 -17.03 16.43
N GLY A 183 -22.00 -15.81 15.93
CA GLY A 183 -21.84 -14.60 16.75
C GLY A 183 -20.51 -14.48 17.50
N LYS A 184 -19.59 -15.41 17.33
CA LYS A 184 -18.27 -15.39 17.99
C LYS A 184 -17.16 -15.16 16.99
N LEU A 185 -16.15 -14.36 17.40
CA LEU A 185 -14.93 -14.17 16.64
C LEU A 185 -14.19 -15.52 16.50
N SER A 186 -13.98 -15.97 15.27
CA SER A 186 -13.26 -17.22 14.93
C SER A 186 -11.88 -16.95 14.33
N TYR A 187 -11.48 -15.70 14.21
CA TYR A 187 -10.22 -15.25 13.63
C TYR A 187 -9.31 -14.65 14.71
N LYS A 188 -8.04 -15.05 14.72
CA LYS A 188 -7.04 -14.44 15.61
C LYS A 188 -6.68 -13.06 15.06
N ILE A 189 -6.95 -12.01 15.84
CA ILE A 189 -6.50 -10.65 15.49
C ILE A 189 -4.97 -10.62 15.55
N GLN A 190 -4.34 -10.21 14.47
CA GLN A 190 -2.88 -10.13 14.34
C GLN A 190 -2.36 -8.81 14.90
N SER A 191 -1.14 -8.80 15.40
CA SER A 191 -0.41 -7.58 15.76
C SER A 191 -0.03 -6.79 14.50
N VAL A 192 0.27 -5.49 14.65
CA VAL A 192 0.72 -4.64 13.54
C VAL A 192 1.97 -5.20 12.87
N GLN A 193 2.89 -5.78 13.64
CA GLN A 193 4.12 -6.39 13.14
C GLN A 193 3.83 -7.64 12.30
N GLU A 194 2.90 -8.50 12.75
CA GLU A 194 2.47 -9.67 11.97
C GLU A 194 1.80 -9.25 10.66
N ILE A 195 0.96 -8.22 10.69
CA ILE A 195 0.32 -7.66 9.49
C ILE A 195 1.35 -7.08 8.53
N GLN A 196 2.34 -6.32 9.02
CA GLN A 196 3.42 -5.77 8.21
C GLN A 196 4.22 -6.88 7.52
N LYS A 197 4.62 -7.90 8.28
CA LYS A 197 5.34 -9.07 7.75
C LYS A 197 4.53 -9.78 6.66
N PHE A 198 3.26 -10.05 6.93
CA PHE A 198 2.34 -10.66 5.97
C PHE A 198 2.23 -9.84 4.68
N ALA A 199 2.09 -8.51 4.79
CA ALA A 199 2.03 -7.62 3.63
C ALA A 199 3.32 -7.66 2.81
N GLN A 200 4.49 -7.58 3.46
CA GLN A 200 5.81 -7.66 2.81
C GLN A 200 6.01 -8.99 2.08
N GLU A 201 5.66 -10.10 2.71
CA GLU A 201 5.75 -11.44 2.10
C GLU A 201 4.86 -11.55 0.86
N ASN A 202 3.61 -11.06 0.93
CA ASN A 202 2.69 -11.08 -0.22
C ASN A 202 3.18 -10.18 -1.36
N ILE A 203 3.67 -8.98 -1.05
CA ILE A 203 4.25 -8.07 -2.07
C ILE A 203 5.49 -8.71 -2.71
N SER A 204 6.34 -9.39 -1.94
CA SER A 204 7.54 -10.06 -2.48
C SER A 204 7.18 -11.17 -3.47
N ARG A 205 6.07 -11.87 -3.25
CA ARG A 205 5.55 -12.94 -4.13
C ARG A 205 4.78 -12.43 -5.35
N LEU A 206 4.40 -11.16 -5.37
CA LEU A 206 3.75 -10.55 -6.53
C LEU A 206 4.78 -10.38 -7.66
N PRO A 207 4.52 -10.85 -8.91
CA PRO A 207 5.43 -10.65 -10.03
C PRO A 207 5.71 -9.16 -10.31
N GLU A 208 6.96 -8.84 -10.66
CA GLU A 208 7.42 -7.46 -10.84
C GLU A 208 6.57 -6.63 -11.81
N LYS A 209 6.04 -7.27 -12.86
CA LYS A 209 5.16 -6.59 -13.84
C LYS A 209 3.91 -5.96 -13.20
N PHE A 210 3.44 -6.49 -12.07
CA PHE A 210 2.27 -5.95 -11.35
C PHE A 210 2.64 -4.93 -10.25
N LYS A 211 3.95 -4.75 -9.99
CA LYS A 211 4.45 -3.77 -9.01
C LYS A 211 4.79 -2.42 -9.65
N ARG A 212 4.78 -2.34 -10.99
CA ARG A 212 5.14 -1.14 -11.73
C ARG A 212 4.04 -0.09 -11.61
N LEU A 213 4.41 1.15 -11.37
CA LEU A 213 3.48 2.29 -11.28
C LEU A 213 2.85 2.64 -12.64
N ASP A 214 3.57 2.34 -13.74
CA ASP A 214 3.18 2.61 -15.12
C ASP A 214 2.57 1.39 -15.83
N CYS A 215 2.16 0.37 -15.07
CA CYS A 215 1.71 -0.90 -15.63
C CYS A 215 0.21 -0.91 -15.93
N GLY A 216 -0.14 -0.98 -17.22
CA GLY A 216 -1.52 -1.24 -17.66
C GLY A 216 -1.98 -2.71 -17.55
N THR A 217 -1.18 -3.59 -16.93
CA THR A 217 -1.48 -5.02 -16.84
C THR A 217 -2.19 -5.35 -15.55
N SER A 218 -3.44 -5.80 -15.64
CA SER A 218 -4.20 -6.28 -14.48
C SER A 218 -3.75 -7.67 -14.05
N TYR A 219 -3.77 -7.91 -12.73
CA TYR A 219 -3.57 -9.25 -12.19
C TYR A 219 -4.73 -10.17 -12.61
N PRO A 220 -4.46 -11.40 -13.12
CA PRO A 220 -5.50 -12.26 -13.65
C PRO A 220 -6.40 -12.83 -12.54
N VAL A 221 -7.68 -12.45 -12.59
CA VAL A 221 -8.75 -13.00 -11.76
C VAL A 221 -9.75 -13.70 -12.67
N LEU A 222 -9.92 -15.00 -12.49
CA LEU A 222 -10.78 -15.84 -13.32
C LEU A 222 -12.00 -16.32 -12.50
N PHE A 223 -13.03 -16.74 -13.21
CA PHE A 223 -14.20 -17.39 -12.60
C PHE A 223 -14.26 -18.85 -13.03
N SER A 224 -14.61 -19.75 -12.10
CA SER A 224 -14.73 -21.18 -12.39
C SER A 224 -15.81 -21.43 -13.45
N LYS A 225 -15.70 -22.56 -14.14
CA LYS A 225 -16.68 -22.99 -15.14
C LYS A 225 -18.07 -23.15 -14.48
N ARG A 226 -18.15 -23.87 -13.34
CA ARG A 226 -19.41 -24.09 -12.61
C ARG A 226 -20.09 -22.78 -12.20
N LEU A 227 -19.30 -21.81 -11.71
CA LEU A 227 -19.83 -20.51 -11.29
C LEU A 227 -20.35 -19.69 -12.48
N ARG A 228 -19.66 -19.72 -13.62
CA ARG A 228 -20.12 -19.05 -14.85
C ARG A 228 -21.39 -19.67 -15.39
N GLU A 229 -21.46 -20.99 -15.50
CA GLU A 229 -22.64 -21.73 -15.96
C GLU A 229 -23.84 -21.48 -15.04
N MET A 230 -23.63 -21.47 -13.72
CA MET A 230 -24.69 -21.12 -12.75
C MET A 230 -25.20 -19.69 -12.96
N LYS A 231 -24.31 -18.72 -13.15
CA LYS A 231 -24.69 -17.34 -13.44
C LYS A 231 -25.52 -17.24 -14.72
N GLU A 232 -25.09 -17.89 -15.79
CA GLU A 232 -25.80 -17.88 -17.09
C GLU A 232 -27.20 -18.49 -16.95
N ARG A 233 -27.31 -19.65 -16.33
CA ARG A 233 -28.61 -20.33 -16.11
C ARG A 233 -29.57 -19.43 -15.32
N ILE A 234 -29.15 -18.85 -14.21
CA ILE A 234 -30.00 -17.99 -13.39
C ILE A 234 -30.37 -16.71 -14.14
N SER A 235 -29.43 -16.12 -14.90
CA SER A 235 -29.69 -14.95 -15.74
C SER A 235 -30.80 -15.21 -16.75
N ARG A 236 -30.76 -16.35 -17.47
CA ARG A 236 -31.80 -16.73 -18.42
C ARG A 236 -33.18 -16.88 -17.79
N ASN A 237 -33.24 -17.56 -16.64
CA ASN A 237 -34.48 -17.73 -15.89
C ASN A 237 -35.08 -16.38 -15.44
N LEU A 238 -34.26 -15.46 -14.96
CA LEU A 238 -34.70 -14.14 -14.51
C LEU A 238 -35.16 -13.23 -15.64
N ILE A 239 -34.58 -13.36 -16.82
CA ILE A 239 -34.96 -12.59 -18.03
C ILE A 239 -36.15 -13.22 -18.76
N GLY A 240 -36.60 -14.40 -18.33
CA GLY A 240 -37.76 -15.11 -18.91
C GLY A 240 -37.45 -15.79 -20.24
N LEU A 241 -36.18 -16.04 -20.60
CA LEU A 241 -35.77 -16.72 -21.83
C LEU A 241 -36.01 -18.23 -21.77
N ASP A 242 -36.22 -18.81 -20.59
CA ASP A 242 -36.54 -20.25 -20.39
C ASP A 242 -38.03 -20.53 -20.17
N LYS A 243 -38.91 -19.56 -20.48
CA LYS A 243 -40.38 -19.77 -20.49
C LYS A 243 -40.84 -20.09 -21.92
N LYS A 244 -40.47 -21.26 -22.41
CA LYS A 244 -41.18 -21.95 -23.52
C LYS A 244 -41.18 -23.45 -23.28
#